data_f954c3fbea4a007306036cdf70abe30d
#
_entry.id   f954c3fbea4a007306036cdf70abe30d
#
_cell.length_a   1.000
_cell.length_b   1.000
_cell.length_c   1.000
_cell.angle_alpha   90.00
_cell.angle_beta   90.00
_cell.angle_gamma   90.00
#
_symmetry.space_group_name_H-M   'P 1'
#
loop_
_entity.id
_entity.type
_entity.pdbx_description
1 polymer ?
#
loop_
_entity_poly.entity_id
_entity_poly.type
_entity_poly.pdbx_seq_one_letter_code
_entity_poly.pdbx_strand_id
1 'polypeptide(L)'
;MQAVATHSAAPAVTIYNGIPTVLSTNIADVFGKRHDHVLRDIESILKTTPEERLNNFIKIDIEKPANLGNGVVKYRAYALTKEGFTFLAMGFTGTKAAQFKWAYIDEFKRMEEALRNPPKPEYISVEHRWA
;
A
#
# COMPACT_ATOMS: atom_id res chain seq x y z
N MET A 1 -20.22 -11.96 -14.67
CA MET A 1 -19.79 -11.47 -14.35
C MET A 1 -18.82 -10.97 -14.11
N GLN A 2 -18.67 -10.75 -14.28
CA GLN A 2 -17.74 -10.19 -14.03
C GLN A 2 -17.51 -9.19 -13.45
N ALA A 3 -18.24 -8.59 -13.59
CA ALA A 3 -18.13 -7.39 -12.85
C ALA A 3 -17.45 -7.58 -11.55
N VAL A 4 -17.66 -8.68 -11.02
CA VAL A 4 -17.01 -9.03 -9.78
C VAL A 4 -15.50 -8.91 -9.90
N ALA A 5 -14.98 -9.41 -11.00
CA ALA A 5 -13.55 -9.37 -11.22
C ALA A 5 -13.04 -7.94 -11.22
N THR A 6 -13.84 -7.03 -11.76
CA THR A 6 -13.39 -5.66 -11.85
C THR A 6 -13.31 -4.97 -10.51
N HIS A 7 -13.99 -5.52 -9.51
CA HIS A 7 -13.97 -4.92 -8.18
C HIS A 7 -12.96 -5.55 -7.27
N SER A 8 -12.28 -6.56 -7.74
CA SER A 8 -11.29 -7.25 -6.96
C SER A 8 -9.96 -6.55 -7.09
N ALA A 9 -9.74 -5.57 -6.27
CA ALA A 9 -8.45 -4.93 -6.26
C ALA A 9 -7.44 -5.84 -5.58
N ALA A 10 -6.24 -5.88 -6.12
CA ALA A 10 -5.16 -6.65 -5.52
C ALA A 10 -4.33 -5.76 -4.62
N PRO A 11 -3.79 -6.29 -3.53
CA PRO A 11 -2.86 -5.52 -2.73
C PRO A 11 -1.68 -5.08 -3.57
N ALA A 12 -1.35 -3.81 -3.50
CA ALA A 12 -0.26 -3.25 -4.29
C ALA A 12 0.67 -2.49 -3.37
N VAL A 13 1.91 -2.96 -3.29
CA VAL A 13 2.96 -2.30 -2.53
C VAL A 13 3.90 -1.67 -3.54
N THR A 14 4.16 -0.38 -3.36
CA THR A 14 5.03 0.35 -4.25
C THR A 14 6.18 0.94 -3.46
N ILE A 15 7.22 1.34 -4.18
CA ILE A 15 8.37 1.94 -3.55
C ILE A 15 8.21 3.46 -3.56
N TYR A 16 8.33 4.05 -2.39
CA TYR A 16 8.28 5.50 -2.25
C TYR A 16 9.50 5.91 -1.44
N ASN A 17 10.38 6.70 -2.04
CA ASN A 17 11.63 7.11 -1.41
C ASN A 17 12.43 5.92 -0.91
N GLY A 18 12.45 4.84 -1.71
CA GLY A 18 13.20 3.65 -1.36
C GLY A 18 12.57 2.75 -0.33
N ILE A 19 11.36 3.05 0.09
CA ILE A 19 10.67 2.31 1.14
C ILE A 19 9.40 1.70 0.57
N PRO A 20 9.14 0.42 0.85
CA PRO A 20 7.88 -0.19 0.44
C PRO A 20 6.71 0.48 1.15
N THR A 21 5.72 0.91 0.40
CA THR A 21 4.53 1.56 0.96
C THR A 21 3.29 1.06 0.23
N VAL A 22 2.15 1.29 0.85
CA VAL A 22 0.87 1.02 0.24
C VAL A 22 0.05 2.30 0.31
N LEU A 23 -0.67 2.59 -0.78
CA LEU A 23 -1.49 3.79 -0.84
C LEU A 23 -2.83 3.56 -0.14
N SER A 24 -3.31 4.60 0.52
CA SER A 24 -4.61 4.50 1.19
C SER A 24 -5.72 4.19 0.21
N THR A 25 -5.61 4.63 -1.04
CA THR A 25 -6.60 4.28 -2.05
C THR A 25 -6.63 2.80 -2.34
N ASN A 26 -5.45 2.17 -2.40
CA ASN A 26 -5.40 0.73 -2.63
C ASN A 26 -6.01 -0.02 -1.44
N ILE A 27 -5.74 0.44 -0.22
CA ILE A 27 -6.31 -0.18 0.97
C ILE A 27 -7.84 -0.11 0.90
N ALA A 28 -8.37 1.05 0.54
CA ALA A 28 -9.81 1.21 0.44
C ALA A 28 -10.40 0.24 -0.57
N ASP A 29 -9.77 0.13 -1.74
CA ASP A 29 -10.27 -0.74 -2.79
C ASP A 29 -10.23 -2.21 -2.36
N VAL A 30 -9.12 -2.64 -1.78
CA VAL A 30 -8.95 -4.05 -1.43
C VAL A 30 -9.89 -4.46 -0.30
N PHE A 31 -10.01 -3.61 0.72
CA PHE A 31 -10.85 -3.95 1.87
C PHE A 31 -12.32 -3.59 1.65
N GLY A 32 -12.65 -3.01 0.51
CA GLY A 32 -14.04 -2.66 0.22
C GLY A 32 -14.56 -1.53 1.07
N LYS A 33 -13.72 -0.57 1.38
CA LYS A 33 -14.08 0.58 2.20
C LYS A 33 -14.04 1.83 1.37
N ARG A 34 -14.81 2.82 1.77
CA ARG A 34 -14.73 4.12 1.12
C ARG A 34 -13.43 4.79 1.52
N HIS A 35 -12.83 5.47 0.54
CA HIS A 35 -11.53 6.09 0.80
C HIS A 35 -11.62 7.15 1.88
N ASP A 36 -12.72 7.90 1.96
CA ASP A 36 -12.84 8.91 2.99
C ASP A 36 -12.93 8.27 4.38
N HIS A 37 -13.45 7.06 4.49
CA HIS A 37 -13.44 6.36 5.78
C HIS A 37 -12.02 5.94 6.14
N VAL A 38 -11.26 5.47 5.17
CA VAL A 38 -9.87 5.09 5.42
C VAL A 38 -9.07 6.32 5.85
N LEU A 39 -9.29 7.45 5.18
CA LEU A 39 -8.61 8.68 5.55
C LEU A 39 -8.96 9.09 6.98
N ARG A 40 -10.22 8.94 7.34
CA ARG A 40 -10.66 9.30 8.70
C ARG A 40 -9.99 8.40 9.72
N ASP A 41 -9.90 7.12 9.43
CA ASP A 41 -9.24 6.18 10.33
C ASP A 41 -7.76 6.54 10.51
N ILE A 42 -7.10 6.88 9.41
CA ILE A 42 -5.70 7.29 9.47
C ILE A 42 -5.56 8.55 10.31
N GLU A 43 -6.40 9.53 10.07
CA GLU A 43 -6.31 10.78 10.81
C GLU A 43 -6.58 10.58 12.28
N SER A 44 -7.46 9.65 12.60
CA SER A 44 -7.72 9.33 14.00
C SER A 44 -6.49 8.70 14.64
N ILE A 45 -5.81 7.82 13.91
CA ILE A 45 -4.58 7.21 14.39
C ILE A 45 -3.50 8.26 14.60
N LEU A 46 -3.40 9.21 13.68
CA LEU A 46 -2.35 10.22 13.77
C LEU A 46 -2.48 11.07 15.02
N LYS A 47 -3.69 11.25 15.51
CA LYS A 47 -3.91 12.07 16.71
C LYS A 47 -3.23 11.48 17.95
N THR A 48 -3.04 10.18 17.98
CA THR A 48 -2.45 9.53 19.15
C THR A 48 -1.11 8.91 18.81
N THR A 49 -0.57 9.17 17.61
CA THR A 49 0.69 8.59 17.19
C THR A 49 1.85 9.46 17.70
N PRO A 50 2.85 8.87 18.35
CA PRO A 50 4.03 9.65 18.76
C PRO A 50 4.73 10.23 17.56
N GLU A 51 5.36 11.38 17.77
CA GLU A 51 5.97 12.12 16.68
C GLU A 51 6.99 11.28 15.92
N GLU A 52 7.75 10.47 16.62
CA GLU A 52 8.80 9.67 15.99
C GLU A 52 8.24 8.57 15.09
N ARG A 53 6.93 8.35 15.13
CA ARG A 53 6.30 7.33 14.30
C ARG A 53 5.43 7.90 13.19
N LEU A 54 5.34 9.23 13.11
CA LEU A 54 4.46 9.86 12.13
C LEU A 54 4.92 9.61 10.70
N ASN A 55 6.20 9.35 10.51
CA ASN A 55 6.72 9.11 9.16
C ASN A 55 6.25 7.80 8.56
N ASN A 56 5.51 7.00 9.32
CA ASN A 56 4.88 5.80 8.77
C ASN A 56 3.62 6.12 7.97
N PHE A 57 3.17 7.37 8.02
CA PHE A 57 1.98 7.83 7.32
C PHE A 57 2.37 9.07 6.51
N ILE A 58 2.67 8.88 5.25
CA ILE A 58 3.19 9.94 4.40
C ILE A 58 2.04 10.57 3.63
N LYS A 59 1.79 11.84 3.90
CA LYS A 59 0.70 12.55 3.23
C LYS A 59 1.10 12.90 1.81
N ILE A 60 0.23 12.57 0.87
CA ILE A 60 0.50 12.84 -0.54
C ILE A 60 -0.77 13.34 -1.20
N ASP A 61 -0.60 13.93 -2.37
CA ASP A 61 -1.72 14.32 -3.23
C ASP A 61 -1.67 13.46 -4.47
N ILE A 62 -2.83 12.92 -4.83
CA ILE A 62 -2.96 12.13 -6.03
C ILE A 62 -3.74 12.94 -7.04
N GLU A 63 -3.26 12.97 -8.28
CA GLU A 63 -3.93 13.67 -9.36
C GLU A 63 -4.59 12.67 -10.27
N LYS A 64 -5.77 13.02 -10.73
CA LYS A 64 -6.41 12.24 -11.77
C LYS A 64 -7.23 13.17 -12.66
N PRO A 65 -7.53 12.72 -13.88
CA PRO A 65 -8.26 13.57 -14.81
C PRO A 65 -9.61 13.98 -14.25
N ALA A 66 -10.00 15.21 -14.52
CA ALA A 66 -11.31 15.68 -14.14
C ALA A 66 -12.35 14.96 -14.97
N ASN A 67 -13.52 14.71 -14.37
CA ASN A 67 -14.59 14.03 -15.08
C ASN A 67 -15.15 14.89 -16.21
N LEU A 68 -15.19 16.18 -15.99
CA LEU A 68 -15.74 17.10 -16.97
C LEU A 68 -14.68 18.09 -17.36
N GLY A 69 -14.46 18.23 -18.66
CA GLY A 69 -13.53 19.22 -19.14
C GLY A 69 -12.09 18.79 -19.01
N ASN A 70 -11.21 19.77 -19.09
CA ASN A 70 -9.78 19.55 -19.07
C ASN A 70 -9.25 19.76 -17.67
N GLY A 71 -8.03 19.28 -17.46
CA GLY A 71 -7.37 19.49 -16.20
C GLY A 71 -7.37 18.26 -15.33
N VAL A 72 -6.93 18.45 -14.11
CA VAL A 72 -6.80 17.35 -13.17
C VAL A 72 -7.44 17.72 -11.85
N VAL A 73 -7.84 16.72 -11.11
CA VAL A 73 -8.38 16.89 -9.78
C VAL A 73 -7.37 16.29 -8.82
N LYS A 74 -7.04 17.02 -7.79
CA LYS A 74 -6.15 16.53 -6.75
C LYS A 74 -6.97 16.10 -5.55
N TYR A 75 -6.56 15.00 -4.95
CA TYR A 75 -7.20 14.57 -3.71
C TYR A 75 -6.15 13.99 -2.79
N ARG A 76 -6.45 14.11 -1.51
CA ARG A 76 -5.53 13.71 -0.46
C ARG A 76 -5.48 12.20 -0.31
N ALA A 77 -4.29 11.69 -0.02
CA ALA A 77 -4.10 10.28 0.26
C ALA A 77 -2.89 10.14 1.16
N TYR A 78 -2.65 8.92 1.59
CA TYR A 78 -1.48 8.61 2.39
C TYR A 78 -0.76 7.43 1.79
N ALA A 79 0.55 7.45 1.88
CA ALA A 79 1.38 6.29 1.61
C ALA A 79 1.80 5.75 2.97
N LEU A 80 1.48 4.50 3.24
CA LEU A 80 1.72 3.90 4.54
C LEU A 80 2.85 2.90 4.42
N THR A 81 3.78 2.98 5.37
CA THR A 81 4.81 1.95 5.47
C THR A 81 4.17 0.67 6.00
N LYS A 82 4.98 -0.38 6.07
CA LYS A 82 4.51 -1.65 6.63
C LYS A 82 3.95 -1.46 8.03
N GLU A 83 4.65 -0.69 8.85
CA GLU A 83 4.20 -0.44 10.22
C GLU A 83 2.92 0.38 10.24
N GLY A 84 2.86 1.41 9.40
CA GLY A 84 1.64 2.22 9.32
C GLY A 84 0.45 1.41 8.87
N PHE A 85 0.65 0.58 7.84
CA PHE A 85 -0.41 -0.28 7.39
C PHE A 85 -0.84 -1.25 8.48
N THR A 86 0.13 -1.85 9.17
CA THR A 86 -0.18 -2.81 10.22
C THR A 86 -1.05 -2.17 11.31
N PHE A 87 -0.67 -0.96 11.72
CA PHE A 87 -1.42 -0.29 12.75
C PHE A 87 -2.86 -0.02 12.30
N LEU A 88 -3.01 0.47 11.08
CA LEU A 88 -4.34 0.74 10.54
C LEU A 88 -5.16 -0.54 10.43
N ALA A 89 -4.54 -1.60 9.94
CA ALA A 89 -5.25 -2.85 9.69
C ALA A 89 -5.68 -3.55 10.96
N MET A 90 -5.08 -3.22 12.07
CA MET A 90 -5.51 -3.79 13.35
C MET A 90 -6.96 -3.48 13.64
N GLY A 91 -7.49 -2.40 13.08
CA GLY A 91 -8.89 -2.07 13.26
C GLY A 91 -9.83 -2.74 12.27
N PHE A 92 -9.30 -3.46 11.30
CA PHE A 92 -10.11 -4.15 10.31
C PHE A 92 -10.36 -5.57 10.79
N THR A 93 -11.61 -5.99 10.81
CA THR A 93 -11.98 -7.29 11.36
C THR A 93 -12.71 -8.11 10.34
N GLY A 94 -12.89 -9.39 10.66
CA GLY A 94 -13.62 -10.30 9.80
C GLY A 94 -12.72 -11.21 9.00
N THR A 95 -13.31 -12.28 8.46
CA THR A 95 -12.55 -13.28 7.73
C THR A 95 -11.91 -12.72 6.47
N LYS A 96 -12.66 -11.92 5.73
CA LYS A 96 -12.13 -11.33 4.52
C LYS A 96 -11.00 -10.39 4.82
N ALA A 97 -11.15 -9.60 5.87
CA ALA A 97 -10.09 -8.67 6.25
C ALA A 97 -8.83 -9.44 6.62
N ALA A 98 -8.96 -10.56 7.28
CA ALA A 98 -7.81 -11.38 7.63
C ALA A 98 -7.07 -11.86 6.39
N GLN A 99 -7.80 -12.30 5.38
CA GLN A 99 -7.18 -12.75 4.15
C GLN A 99 -6.42 -11.63 3.47
N PHE A 100 -7.01 -10.44 3.42
CA PHE A 100 -6.35 -9.31 2.79
C PHE A 100 -5.12 -8.88 3.58
N LYS A 101 -5.18 -8.95 4.91
CA LYS A 101 -4.03 -8.61 5.72
C LYS A 101 -2.85 -9.51 5.40
N TRP A 102 -3.10 -10.81 5.30
CA TRP A 102 -2.04 -11.75 4.95
C TRP A 102 -1.48 -11.46 3.56
N ALA A 103 -2.36 -11.12 2.63
CA ALA A 103 -1.90 -10.80 1.28
C ALA A 103 -0.99 -9.57 1.26
N TYR A 104 -1.32 -8.55 2.05
CA TYR A 104 -0.45 -7.37 2.14
C TYR A 104 0.87 -7.71 2.82
N ILE A 105 0.84 -8.52 3.85
CA ILE A 105 2.07 -8.93 4.54
C ILE A 105 2.99 -9.64 3.55
N ASP A 106 2.43 -10.53 2.75
CA ASP A 106 3.21 -11.24 1.75
C ASP A 106 3.79 -10.29 0.72
N GLU A 107 3.01 -9.30 0.27
CA GLU A 107 3.50 -8.33 -0.70
C GLU A 107 4.62 -7.47 -0.10
N PHE A 108 4.47 -7.04 1.13
CA PHE A 108 5.53 -6.29 1.78
C PHE A 108 6.81 -7.10 1.89
N LYS A 109 6.68 -8.37 2.27
CA LYS A 109 7.84 -9.23 2.38
C LYS A 109 8.51 -9.41 1.03
N ARG A 110 7.72 -9.63 -0.01
CA ARG A 110 8.25 -9.79 -1.35
C ARG A 110 9.02 -8.53 -1.78
N MET A 111 8.45 -7.37 -1.51
CA MET A 111 9.07 -6.13 -1.91
C MET A 111 10.33 -5.83 -1.09
N GLU A 112 10.28 -6.13 0.20
CA GLU A 112 11.45 -5.96 1.06
C GLU A 112 12.58 -6.86 0.60
N GLU A 113 12.23 -8.08 0.21
CA GLU A 113 13.23 -9.02 -0.27
C GLU A 113 13.86 -8.52 -1.57
N ALA A 114 13.03 -7.98 -2.47
CA ALA A 114 13.54 -7.46 -3.73
C ALA A 114 14.50 -6.29 -3.51
N LEU A 115 14.23 -5.48 -2.52
CA LEU A 115 15.12 -4.35 -2.20
C LEU A 115 16.41 -4.81 -1.57
N ARG A 116 16.32 -5.83 -0.72
CA ARG A 116 17.50 -6.34 -0.03
C ARG A 116 18.36 -7.20 -0.95
N ASN A 117 17.70 -8.00 -1.79
CA ASN A 117 18.36 -8.91 -2.72
C ASN A 117 17.81 -8.68 -4.11
N PRO A 118 18.25 -7.59 -4.78
CA PRO A 118 17.71 -7.32 -6.12
C PRO A 118 17.98 -8.47 -7.06
N PRO A 119 17.11 -8.70 -8.03
CA PRO A 119 17.35 -9.76 -9.02
C PRO A 119 18.68 -9.56 -9.69
N LYS A 120 19.43 -10.63 -9.83
CA LYS A 120 20.75 -10.54 -10.41
C LYS A 120 20.65 -10.73 -11.91
N PRO A 121 21.54 -10.04 -12.66
CA PRO A 121 21.58 -10.28 -14.09
C PRO A 121 21.92 -11.73 -14.37
N GLU A 122 21.50 -12.17 -15.52
CA GLU A 122 21.67 -13.55 -15.88
C GLU A 122 23.11 -14.00 -15.83
N TYR A 123 24.00 -13.15 -16.25
CA TYR A 123 25.42 -13.54 -16.30
C TYR A 123 25.99 -13.80 -14.91
N ILE A 124 25.38 -13.27 -13.88
CA ILE A 124 25.87 -13.49 -12.54
C ILE A 124 25.57 -14.89 -12.07
N SER A 125 24.46 -15.43 -12.51
CA SER A 125 24.12 -16.79 -12.12
C SER A 125 25.14 -17.77 -12.68
N VAL A 126 25.82 -17.41 -13.74
CA VAL A 126 26.88 -18.24 -14.25
C VAL A 126 28.00 -18.37 -13.25
N GLU A 127 28.29 -17.29 -12.56
CA GLU A 127 29.37 -17.29 -11.61
C GLU A 127 29.11 -18.22 -10.43
N HIS A 128 27.88 -18.46 -10.15
CA HIS A 128 27.57 -19.33 -9.02
C HIS A 128 28.06 -20.74 -9.22
N ARG A 129 28.21 -21.13 -10.43
CA ARG A 129 28.64 -22.47 -10.71
C ARG A 129 30.13 -22.69 -10.41
N TRP A 130 30.83 -21.62 -10.22
CA TRP A 130 32.24 -21.72 -9.89
C TRP A 130 32.47 -22.02 -8.43
N ALA A 131 31.52 -21.69 -7.63
CA ALA A 131 31.64 -21.86 -6.18
C ALA A 131 31.38 -23.29 -5.78
#